data_7592cfac4dfe468212b4301e22cffd13
#
_entry.id   7592cfac4dfe468212b4301e22cffd13
#
_cell.length_a   1.000
_cell.length_b   1.000
_cell.length_c   1.000
_cell.angle_alpha   90.00
_cell.angle_beta   90.00
_cell.angle_gamma   90.00
#
_symmetry.space_group_name_H-M   'P 1'
#
loop_
_entity.id
_entity.type
_entity.pdbx_description
1 polymer ?
#
loop_
_entity_poly.entity_id
_entity_poly.type
_entity_poly.pdbx_seq_one_letter_code
_entity_poly.pdbx_strand_id
1 'polypeptide(L)'
;MTADVLILGNGAGGLATANLLAKQARRKDVQVRIRVIGESAMHTYQPGLLFIPFQKPGYHRLSDIQKPIAGLVGAGVEHIPGRVLAIDPASRTVRTDRDSYHYDWLVLALGCRTSIDEIEGLPERWGTRAHGFYTPDSALRLAEALAAFDGGDLVVDVADMPIKCPVAPLEFAMLADEYLTRRGIRDRSRVTVVTPLSGAFTKPVCNDVLSDMLTDKGIGVMPNAPLASVSDTDIACPDGKTVPYDLLVTIPPHEGPEVIEEAGLGDGLGFGVTDRHTLKCPQAERIFLVGDNTNVPTSKAGSVAHFQAEVVVHNLLREVAGEEADPIADGHTNCFIESGFGKAVLVDFNYETQPVPGSFPLPGIGPLSLLKESRVNHLGKLAFKSVYWHFILPGRSIPFVHSRMSTAGKELSVLEQFG
;
A
#
# COMPACT_ATOMS: atom_id res chain seq x y z
N MET A 1 13.23 0.78 -34.54
CA MET A 1 13.94 -0.14 -33.61
C MET A 1 12.93 -0.56 -32.53
N THR A 2 12.98 -1.79 -32.06
CA THR A 2 12.15 -2.24 -30.95
C THR A 2 12.83 -1.86 -29.64
N ALA A 3 12.17 -1.09 -28.80
CA ALA A 3 12.71 -0.69 -27.50
C ALA A 3 12.55 -1.83 -26.48
N ASP A 4 13.60 -2.10 -25.71
CA ASP A 4 13.60 -3.16 -24.68
C ASP A 4 13.28 -2.57 -23.32
N VAL A 5 12.09 -2.89 -22.80
CA VAL A 5 11.57 -2.39 -21.52
C VAL A 5 11.61 -3.51 -20.49
N LEU A 6 12.39 -3.31 -19.43
CA LEU A 6 12.52 -4.24 -18.31
C LEU A 6 11.77 -3.68 -17.09
N ILE A 7 10.93 -4.49 -16.47
CA ILE A 7 10.15 -4.14 -15.28
C ILE A 7 10.57 -5.08 -14.16
N LEU A 8 11.05 -4.52 -13.04
CA LEU A 8 11.47 -5.29 -11.88
C LEU A 8 10.36 -5.31 -10.82
N GLY A 9 9.87 -6.51 -10.55
CA GLY A 9 8.77 -6.77 -9.62
C GLY A 9 7.47 -7.15 -10.34
N ASN A 10 6.88 -8.28 -9.93
CA ASN A 10 5.61 -8.80 -10.43
C ASN A 10 4.44 -8.57 -9.44
N GLY A 11 4.58 -7.52 -8.61
CA GLY A 11 3.53 -6.99 -7.75
C GLY A 11 2.47 -6.19 -8.51
N ALA A 12 1.63 -5.45 -7.76
CA ALA A 12 0.54 -4.65 -8.34
C ALA A 12 1.06 -3.60 -9.35
N GLY A 13 2.08 -2.82 -8.97
CA GLY A 13 2.66 -1.80 -9.84
C GLY A 13 3.28 -2.38 -11.11
N GLY A 14 4.09 -3.44 -10.98
CA GLY A 14 4.78 -4.04 -12.11
C GLY A 14 3.84 -4.69 -13.12
N LEU A 15 2.88 -5.50 -12.66
CA LEU A 15 1.90 -6.14 -13.55
C LEU A 15 0.96 -5.12 -14.20
N ALA A 16 0.48 -4.11 -13.46
CA ALA A 16 -0.35 -3.04 -14.01
C ALA A 16 0.40 -2.27 -15.09
N THR A 17 1.66 -1.89 -14.83
CA THR A 17 2.53 -1.18 -15.78
C THR A 17 2.77 -2.02 -17.03
N ALA A 18 3.17 -3.29 -16.88
CA ALA A 18 3.46 -4.17 -18.01
C ALA A 18 2.24 -4.39 -18.91
N ASN A 19 1.11 -4.71 -18.29
CA ASN A 19 -0.13 -4.98 -19.02
C ASN A 19 -0.69 -3.72 -19.70
N LEU A 20 -0.61 -2.56 -19.03
CA LEU A 20 -1.03 -1.28 -19.61
C LEU A 20 -0.09 -0.88 -20.75
N LEU A 21 1.23 -1.00 -20.56
CA LEU A 21 2.23 -0.69 -21.59
C LEU A 21 2.01 -1.54 -22.86
N ALA A 22 1.80 -2.85 -22.71
CA ALA A 22 1.52 -3.72 -23.83
C ALA A 22 0.26 -3.33 -24.61
N LYS A 23 -0.77 -2.81 -23.94
CA LYS A 23 -1.99 -2.32 -24.61
C LYS A 23 -1.77 -0.98 -25.29
N GLN A 24 -1.13 -0.03 -24.60
CA GLN A 24 -0.93 1.32 -25.13
C GLN A 24 0.05 1.32 -26.30
N ALA A 25 1.14 0.54 -26.23
CA ALA A 25 2.10 0.38 -27.31
C ALA A 25 1.44 -0.15 -28.58
N ARG A 26 0.59 -1.20 -28.46
CA ARG A 26 -0.19 -1.70 -29.61
C ARG A 26 -1.15 -0.67 -30.19
N ARG A 27 -1.84 0.11 -29.34
CA ARG A 27 -2.76 1.15 -29.81
C ARG A 27 -2.06 2.30 -30.53
N LYS A 28 -0.81 2.59 -30.14
CA LYS A 28 0.01 3.68 -30.72
C LYS A 28 0.97 3.18 -31.79
N ASP A 29 0.94 1.89 -32.13
CA ASP A 29 1.89 1.22 -33.04
C ASP A 29 3.37 1.43 -32.68
N VAL A 30 3.66 1.45 -31.36
CA VAL A 30 5.02 1.56 -30.84
C VAL A 30 5.59 0.16 -30.60
N GLN A 31 6.76 -0.11 -31.18
CA GLN A 31 7.41 -1.42 -31.04
C GLN A 31 8.21 -1.50 -29.74
N VAL A 32 7.73 -2.27 -28.77
CA VAL A 32 8.38 -2.51 -27.49
C VAL A 32 8.43 -4.01 -27.17
N ARG A 33 9.55 -4.46 -26.61
CA ARG A 33 9.67 -5.76 -25.97
C ARG A 33 9.53 -5.55 -24.47
N ILE A 34 8.55 -6.18 -23.84
CA ILE A 34 8.21 -5.98 -22.43
C ILE A 34 8.53 -7.25 -21.64
N ARG A 35 9.44 -7.13 -20.67
CA ARG A 35 9.85 -8.22 -19.78
C ARG A 35 9.60 -7.83 -18.33
N VAL A 36 8.96 -8.72 -17.56
CA VAL A 36 8.74 -8.54 -16.12
C VAL A 36 9.53 -9.59 -15.36
N ILE A 37 10.44 -9.17 -14.50
CA ILE A 37 11.21 -10.05 -13.61
C ILE A 37 10.56 -10.03 -12.22
N GLY A 38 10.30 -11.21 -11.64
CA GLY A 38 9.76 -11.31 -10.29
C GLY A 38 9.93 -12.70 -9.69
N GLU A 39 10.18 -12.73 -8.40
CA GLU A 39 10.50 -13.95 -7.66
C GLU A 39 9.27 -14.81 -7.38
N SER A 40 8.12 -14.17 -7.09
CA SER A 40 6.93 -14.89 -6.67
C SER A 40 6.20 -15.56 -7.85
N ALA A 41 5.80 -16.81 -7.67
CA ALA A 41 4.90 -17.51 -8.59
C ALA A 41 3.42 -17.14 -8.37
N MET A 42 3.09 -16.59 -7.19
CA MET A 42 1.73 -16.21 -6.79
C MET A 42 1.64 -14.71 -6.57
N HIS A 43 0.58 -14.11 -7.07
CA HIS A 43 0.23 -12.73 -6.78
C HIS A 43 -0.78 -12.66 -5.64
N THR A 44 -0.51 -11.82 -4.64
CA THR A 44 -1.39 -11.63 -3.48
C THR A 44 -2.14 -10.29 -3.58
N TYR A 45 -3.45 -10.34 -3.44
CA TYR A 45 -4.27 -9.15 -3.19
C TYR A 45 -4.02 -8.67 -1.76
N GLN A 46 -3.00 -7.82 -1.58
CA GLN A 46 -2.52 -7.40 -0.26
C GLN A 46 -3.58 -6.78 0.65
N PRO A 47 -4.55 -5.96 0.16
CA PRO A 47 -5.61 -5.45 1.02
C PRO A 47 -6.47 -6.56 1.67
N GLY A 48 -6.48 -7.77 1.10
CA GLY A 48 -7.16 -8.92 1.68
C GLY A 48 -6.49 -9.50 2.92
N LEU A 49 -5.20 -9.23 3.12
CA LEU A 49 -4.45 -9.69 4.29
C LEU A 49 -5.01 -9.12 5.59
N LEU A 50 -5.55 -7.91 5.56
CA LEU A 50 -6.24 -7.29 6.70
C LEU A 50 -7.46 -8.10 7.16
N PHE A 51 -8.18 -8.76 6.24
CA PHE A 51 -9.43 -9.47 6.55
C PHE A 51 -9.20 -10.93 6.98
N ILE A 52 -8.07 -11.54 6.62
CA ILE A 52 -7.72 -12.93 6.98
C ILE A 52 -7.77 -13.16 8.50
N PRO A 53 -7.17 -12.30 9.37
CA PRO A 53 -7.21 -12.49 10.81
C PRO A 53 -8.62 -12.56 11.39
N PHE A 54 -9.57 -11.85 10.79
CA PHE A 54 -10.96 -11.77 11.24
C PHE A 54 -11.88 -12.81 10.56
N GLN A 55 -11.34 -13.67 9.70
CA GLN A 55 -12.11 -14.69 8.97
C GLN A 55 -13.36 -14.12 8.27
N LYS A 56 -13.21 -12.93 7.66
CA LYS A 56 -14.32 -12.29 6.95
C LYS A 56 -14.76 -13.13 5.73
N PRO A 57 -16.04 -13.09 5.34
CA PRO A 57 -16.54 -13.81 4.16
C PRO A 57 -15.70 -13.51 2.91
N GLY A 58 -15.19 -14.58 2.25
CA GLY A 58 -14.30 -14.48 1.10
C GLY A 58 -12.83 -14.16 1.42
N TYR A 59 -12.44 -14.27 2.71
CA TYR A 59 -11.09 -14.03 3.21
C TYR A 59 -10.71 -15.02 4.32
N HIS A 60 -11.02 -16.31 4.12
CA HIS A 60 -10.74 -17.35 5.12
C HIS A 60 -9.36 -17.97 4.96
N ARG A 61 -8.82 -17.93 3.75
CA ARG A 61 -7.56 -18.59 3.39
C ARG A 61 -6.84 -17.81 2.29
N LEU A 62 -5.56 -18.07 2.14
CA LEU A 62 -4.73 -17.37 1.14
C LEU A 62 -5.23 -17.57 -0.29
N SER A 63 -5.78 -18.75 -0.63
CA SER A 63 -6.35 -18.99 -1.96
C SER A 63 -7.52 -18.06 -2.33
N ASP A 64 -8.15 -17.43 -1.34
CA ASP A 64 -9.21 -16.45 -1.59
C ASP A 64 -8.66 -15.11 -2.11
N ILE A 65 -7.38 -14.82 -1.85
CA ILE A 65 -6.69 -13.57 -2.17
C ILE A 65 -5.44 -13.75 -3.04
N GLN A 66 -5.16 -14.95 -3.49
CA GLN A 66 -3.99 -15.25 -4.32
C GLN A 66 -4.39 -15.82 -5.67
N LYS A 67 -3.62 -15.49 -6.70
CA LYS A 67 -3.71 -16.07 -8.05
C LYS A 67 -2.31 -16.33 -8.62
N PRO A 68 -2.13 -17.38 -9.44
CA PRO A 68 -0.88 -17.60 -10.17
C PRO A 68 -0.53 -16.43 -11.08
N ILE A 69 0.72 -15.98 -11.07
CA ILE A 69 1.23 -14.89 -11.93
C ILE A 69 1.00 -15.19 -13.40
N ALA A 70 1.20 -16.45 -13.83
CA ALA A 70 1.04 -16.85 -15.22
C ALA A 70 -0.33 -16.50 -15.82
N GLY A 71 -1.38 -16.47 -15.00
CA GLY A 71 -2.73 -16.05 -15.42
C GLY A 71 -2.98 -14.55 -15.42
N LEU A 72 -2.02 -13.74 -14.94
CA LEU A 72 -2.16 -12.28 -14.78
C LEU A 72 -1.31 -11.49 -15.78
N VAL A 73 -0.39 -12.15 -16.44
CA VAL A 73 0.49 -11.56 -17.45
C VAL A 73 -0.28 -11.45 -18.77
N GLY A 74 -0.34 -10.24 -19.31
CA GLY A 74 -1.06 -9.94 -20.54
C GLY A 74 -0.31 -10.39 -21.81
N ALA A 75 -1.04 -10.51 -22.91
CA ALA A 75 -0.44 -10.84 -24.19
C ALA A 75 0.59 -9.77 -24.62
N GLY A 76 1.78 -10.22 -25.03
CA GLY A 76 2.91 -9.37 -25.42
C GLY A 76 3.82 -8.98 -24.25
N VAL A 77 3.61 -9.55 -23.05
CA VAL A 77 4.50 -9.43 -21.91
C VAL A 77 5.16 -10.77 -21.62
N GLU A 78 6.49 -10.77 -21.50
CA GLU A 78 7.28 -11.93 -21.09
C GLU A 78 7.51 -11.88 -19.57
N HIS A 79 7.07 -12.89 -18.84
CA HIS A 79 7.37 -13.03 -17.41
C HIS A 79 8.59 -13.92 -17.21
N ILE A 80 9.57 -13.40 -16.48
CA ILE A 80 10.82 -14.09 -16.17
C ILE A 80 10.87 -14.31 -14.65
N PRO A 81 10.74 -15.56 -14.18
CA PRO A 81 10.92 -15.86 -12.77
C PRO A 81 12.37 -15.66 -12.36
N GLY A 82 12.62 -14.86 -11.33
CA GLY A 82 13.96 -14.62 -10.82
C GLY A 82 13.98 -13.52 -9.75
N ARG A 83 14.98 -13.59 -8.87
CA ARG A 83 15.26 -12.58 -7.85
C ARG A 83 16.30 -11.59 -8.38
N VAL A 84 16.00 -10.30 -8.31
CA VAL A 84 16.95 -9.24 -8.66
C VAL A 84 18.03 -9.17 -7.59
N LEU A 85 19.29 -9.22 -8.03
CA LEU A 85 20.48 -9.21 -7.17
C LEU A 85 21.32 -7.94 -7.33
N ALA A 86 21.27 -7.28 -8.48
CA ALA A 86 21.96 -6.02 -8.70
C ALA A 86 21.35 -5.26 -9.88
N ILE A 87 21.43 -3.94 -9.83
CA ILE A 87 21.06 -3.03 -10.91
C ILE A 87 22.31 -2.18 -11.20
N ASP A 88 22.75 -2.14 -12.45
CA ASP A 88 23.82 -1.25 -12.92
C ASP A 88 23.24 -0.24 -13.91
N PRO A 89 22.93 0.99 -13.47
CA PRO A 89 22.37 2.02 -14.33
C PRO A 89 23.35 2.47 -15.43
N ALA A 90 24.65 2.44 -15.17
CA ALA A 90 25.67 2.92 -16.12
C ALA A 90 25.79 1.99 -17.34
N SER A 91 25.81 0.67 -17.12
CA SER A 91 25.82 -0.32 -18.19
C SER A 91 24.41 -0.71 -18.68
N ARG A 92 23.36 -0.22 -18.03
CA ARG A 92 21.96 -0.59 -18.27
C ARG A 92 21.73 -2.09 -18.18
N THR A 93 22.24 -2.71 -17.14
CA THR A 93 22.09 -4.14 -16.90
C THR A 93 21.47 -4.43 -15.54
N VAL A 94 20.71 -5.51 -15.46
CA VAL A 94 20.15 -6.06 -14.23
C VAL A 94 20.63 -7.49 -14.11
N ARG A 95 21.22 -7.82 -12.97
CA ARG A 95 21.64 -9.19 -12.64
C ARG A 95 20.60 -9.83 -11.72
N THR A 96 20.21 -11.04 -12.04
CA THR A 96 19.33 -11.88 -11.23
C THR A 96 20.08 -13.10 -10.70
N ASP A 97 19.39 -13.92 -9.91
CA ASP A 97 19.86 -15.25 -9.46
C ASP A 97 19.98 -16.27 -10.60
N ARG A 98 19.58 -15.92 -11.83
CA ARG A 98 19.57 -16.82 -13.00
C ARG A 98 20.42 -16.31 -14.15
N ASP A 99 20.29 -15.03 -14.50
CA ASP A 99 20.92 -14.44 -15.68
C ASP A 99 21.08 -12.92 -15.53
N SER A 100 21.71 -12.30 -16.54
CA SER A 100 21.83 -10.84 -16.65
C SER A 100 21.03 -10.33 -17.85
N TYR A 101 20.34 -9.21 -17.68
CA TYR A 101 19.44 -8.63 -18.67
C TYR A 101 19.82 -7.20 -18.97
N HIS A 102 19.99 -6.88 -20.24
CA HIS A 102 20.12 -5.51 -20.70
C HIS A 102 18.75 -4.87 -20.93
N TYR A 103 18.65 -3.54 -20.80
CA TYR A 103 17.44 -2.77 -21.04
C TYR A 103 17.72 -1.44 -21.76
N ASP A 104 16.74 -0.94 -22.52
CA ASP A 104 16.70 0.44 -23.00
C ASP A 104 15.98 1.34 -21.99
N TRP A 105 14.88 0.87 -21.37
CA TRP A 105 14.16 1.51 -20.28
C TRP A 105 13.94 0.51 -19.14
N LEU A 106 14.05 1.02 -17.91
CA LEU A 106 13.84 0.25 -16.70
C LEU A 106 12.67 0.81 -15.89
N VAL A 107 11.83 -0.07 -15.35
CA VAL A 107 10.79 0.30 -14.37
C VAL A 107 11.05 -0.45 -13.08
N LEU A 108 11.26 0.27 -11.98
CA LEU A 108 11.40 -0.29 -10.65
C LEU A 108 10.01 -0.39 -10.00
N ALA A 109 9.57 -1.63 -9.71
CA ALA A 109 8.27 -1.94 -9.11
C ALA A 109 8.40 -3.01 -8.02
N LEU A 110 9.53 -3.00 -7.30
CA LEU A 110 9.95 -4.05 -6.35
C LEU A 110 9.17 -4.00 -5.01
N GLY A 111 8.38 -2.94 -4.77
CA GLY A 111 7.64 -2.78 -3.53
C GLY A 111 8.52 -2.37 -2.35
N CYS A 112 8.14 -2.74 -1.13
CA CYS A 112 8.90 -2.53 0.09
C CYS A 112 8.82 -3.76 1.01
N ARG A 113 9.75 -3.85 1.96
CA ARG A 113 9.83 -4.90 2.96
C ARG A 113 9.50 -4.37 4.36
N THR A 114 9.18 -5.25 5.29
CA THR A 114 9.04 -4.96 6.73
C THR A 114 10.32 -5.36 7.44
N SER A 115 10.88 -4.47 8.26
CA SER A 115 12.17 -4.67 8.96
C SER A 115 11.90 -5.00 10.43
N ILE A 116 11.68 -6.30 10.71
CA ILE A 116 11.39 -6.82 12.04
C ILE A 116 12.64 -6.75 12.92
N ASP A 117 13.79 -6.96 12.33
CA ASP A 117 15.12 -7.06 12.96
C ASP A 117 15.66 -5.71 13.45
N GLU A 118 15.04 -4.60 13.09
CA GLU A 118 15.44 -3.27 13.57
C GLU A 118 14.90 -2.92 14.96
N ILE A 119 13.95 -3.70 15.48
CA ILE A 119 13.34 -3.43 16.79
C ILE A 119 13.82 -4.46 17.80
N GLU A 120 14.43 -3.97 18.89
CA GLU A 120 14.92 -4.82 19.97
C GLU A 120 13.84 -5.71 20.54
N GLY A 121 14.10 -7.01 20.60
CA GLY A 121 13.22 -8.03 21.15
C GLY A 121 12.04 -8.42 20.26
N LEU A 122 11.83 -7.77 19.11
CA LEU A 122 10.74 -8.11 18.20
C LEU A 122 11.00 -9.42 17.42
N PRO A 123 12.21 -9.69 16.89
CA PRO A 123 12.48 -10.95 16.17
C PRO A 123 12.15 -12.21 16.96
N GLU A 124 12.53 -12.24 18.26
CA GLU A 124 12.34 -13.39 19.14
C GLU A 124 10.85 -13.65 19.44
N ARG A 125 10.02 -12.62 19.34
CA ARG A 125 8.58 -12.64 19.66
C ARG A 125 7.69 -12.71 18.48
N TRP A 126 8.26 -12.54 17.27
CA TRP A 126 7.49 -12.50 16.04
C TRP A 126 6.79 -13.85 15.76
N GLY A 127 5.48 -13.77 15.58
CA GLY A 127 4.61 -14.91 15.33
C GLY A 127 4.24 -15.73 16.57
N THR A 128 4.64 -15.28 17.78
CA THR A 128 4.28 -15.94 19.06
C THR A 128 3.61 -14.97 20.03
N ARG A 129 4.25 -13.84 20.35
CA ARG A 129 3.73 -12.77 21.21
C ARG A 129 3.39 -11.51 20.42
N ALA A 130 4.20 -11.20 19.40
CA ALA A 130 4.00 -10.09 18.49
C ALA A 130 3.61 -10.61 17.10
N HIS A 131 2.59 -10.02 16.51
CA HIS A 131 2.01 -10.43 15.25
C HIS A 131 1.86 -9.26 14.30
N GLY A 132 1.70 -9.54 13.01
CA GLY A 132 1.38 -8.56 11.98
C GLY A 132 0.43 -9.15 10.96
N PHE A 133 0.02 -8.35 9.96
CA PHE A 133 -0.87 -8.79 8.88
C PHE A 133 -0.43 -8.29 7.50
N TYR A 134 0.83 -7.87 7.34
CA TYR A 134 1.35 -7.35 6.07
C TYR A 134 1.96 -8.44 5.17
N THR A 135 2.07 -9.67 5.67
CA THR A 135 2.50 -10.83 4.88
C THR A 135 1.49 -11.98 5.02
N PRO A 136 1.44 -12.89 4.03
CA PRO A 136 0.54 -14.06 4.08
C PRO A 136 0.69 -14.89 5.35
N ASP A 137 1.93 -15.21 5.73
CA ASP A 137 2.23 -16.04 6.91
C ASP A 137 1.83 -15.31 8.21
N SER A 138 2.19 -14.03 8.35
CA SER A 138 1.84 -13.25 9.55
C SER A 138 0.32 -13.08 9.71
N ALA A 139 -0.42 -12.88 8.62
CA ALA A 139 -1.88 -12.78 8.68
C ALA A 139 -2.56 -14.08 9.14
N LEU A 140 -2.04 -15.25 8.74
CA LEU A 140 -2.54 -16.55 9.20
C LEU A 140 -2.23 -16.79 10.68
N ARG A 141 -1.00 -16.51 11.14
CA ARG A 141 -0.63 -16.63 12.56
C ARG A 141 -1.43 -15.68 13.44
N LEU A 142 -1.68 -14.45 12.95
CA LEU A 142 -2.53 -13.51 13.66
C LEU A 142 -3.99 -13.99 13.77
N ALA A 143 -4.51 -14.70 12.75
CA ALA A 143 -5.85 -15.30 12.84
C ALA A 143 -5.94 -16.34 13.98
N GLU A 144 -4.90 -17.17 14.16
CA GLU A 144 -4.82 -18.14 15.26
C GLU A 144 -4.72 -17.42 16.62
N ALA A 145 -3.87 -16.40 16.73
CA ALA A 145 -3.69 -15.61 17.94
C ALA A 145 -4.99 -14.87 18.36
N LEU A 146 -5.70 -14.24 17.40
CA LEU A 146 -6.99 -13.61 17.64
C LEU A 146 -8.06 -14.61 18.06
N ALA A 147 -8.08 -15.80 17.50
CA ALA A 147 -9.03 -16.85 17.88
C ALA A 147 -8.78 -17.34 19.31
N ALA A 148 -7.53 -17.39 19.76
CA ALA A 148 -7.13 -17.77 21.12
C ALA A 148 -7.28 -16.64 22.14
N PHE A 149 -7.32 -15.38 21.71
CA PHE A 149 -7.44 -14.22 22.60
C PHE A 149 -8.80 -14.20 23.30
N ASP A 150 -8.82 -14.15 24.64
CA ASP A 150 -10.05 -14.22 25.46
C ASP A 150 -10.27 -12.97 26.32
N GLY A 151 -9.70 -11.84 25.96
CA GLY A 151 -9.79 -10.57 26.67
C GLY A 151 -8.43 -10.08 27.16
N GLY A 152 -8.37 -8.88 27.70
CA GLY A 152 -7.14 -8.20 28.10
C GLY A 152 -6.76 -7.06 27.15
N ASP A 153 -5.49 -6.72 27.08
CA ASP A 153 -4.96 -5.62 26.32
C ASP A 153 -4.56 -6.04 24.88
N LEU A 154 -5.36 -5.61 23.90
CA LEU A 154 -5.02 -5.71 22.49
C LEU A 154 -4.38 -4.40 22.04
N VAL A 155 -3.10 -4.42 21.79
CA VAL A 155 -2.32 -3.26 21.31
C VAL A 155 -2.09 -3.38 19.83
N VAL A 156 -2.47 -2.34 19.07
CA VAL A 156 -2.15 -2.16 17.65
C VAL A 156 -1.09 -1.10 17.55
N ASP A 157 0.13 -1.49 17.25
CA ASP A 157 1.29 -0.62 17.26
C ASP A 157 1.78 -0.34 15.83
N VAL A 158 2.07 0.92 15.55
CA VAL A 158 2.83 1.37 14.39
C VAL A 158 4.22 1.74 14.89
N ALA A 159 5.19 0.89 14.61
CA ALA A 159 6.52 1.05 15.18
C ALA A 159 7.22 2.33 14.73
N ASP A 160 7.17 2.60 13.43
CA ASP A 160 7.72 3.82 12.83
C ASP A 160 7.11 4.06 11.43
N MET A 161 7.44 5.19 10.81
CA MET A 161 7.00 5.58 9.47
C MET A 161 8.21 5.67 8.52
N PRO A 162 8.03 5.41 7.20
CA PRO A 162 6.77 5.15 6.49
C PRO A 162 6.32 3.68 6.54
N ILE A 163 5.01 3.44 6.38
CA ILE A 163 4.44 2.10 6.22
C ILE A 163 3.55 2.01 4.97
N LYS A 164 3.35 0.79 4.46
CA LYS A 164 2.29 0.53 3.47
C LYS A 164 0.94 0.77 4.09
N CYS A 165 0.00 1.33 3.30
CA CYS A 165 -1.38 1.52 3.72
C CYS A 165 -1.50 2.10 5.14
N PRO A 166 -1.14 3.37 5.36
CA PRO A 166 -1.06 3.96 6.71
C PRO A 166 -2.39 3.99 7.47
N VAL A 167 -3.51 3.70 6.80
CA VAL A 167 -4.82 3.55 7.45
C VAL A 167 -5.09 2.11 7.93
N ALA A 168 -4.32 1.12 7.49
CA ALA A 168 -4.57 -0.28 7.82
C ALA A 168 -4.48 -0.62 9.32
N PRO A 169 -3.61 -0.01 10.14
CA PRO A 169 -3.62 -0.20 11.59
C PRO A 169 -4.93 0.26 12.24
N LEU A 170 -5.48 1.39 11.79
CA LEU A 170 -6.76 1.91 12.27
C LEU A 170 -7.93 1.02 11.82
N GLU A 171 -7.91 0.56 10.56
CA GLU A 171 -8.87 -0.44 10.07
C GLU A 171 -8.83 -1.70 10.94
N PHE A 172 -7.62 -2.19 11.26
CA PHE A 172 -7.44 -3.36 12.10
C PHE A 172 -8.06 -3.16 13.49
N ALA A 173 -7.79 -2.03 14.15
CA ALA A 173 -8.34 -1.71 15.46
C ALA A 173 -9.88 -1.66 15.44
N MET A 174 -10.48 -1.05 14.43
CA MET A 174 -11.94 -0.98 14.28
C MET A 174 -12.58 -2.33 13.91
N LEU A 175 -11.87 -3.17 13.14
CA LEU A 175 -12.31 -4.54 12.88
C LEU A 175 -12.16 -5.45 14.11
N ALA A 176 -11.13 -5.21 14.94
CA ALA A 176 -10.97 -5.89 16.22
C ALA A 176 -12.12 -5.56 17.17
N ASP A 177 -12.54 -4.29 17.25
CA ASP A 177 -13.72 -3.88 18.02
C ASP A 177 -14.98 -4.69 17.62
N GLU A 178 -15.28 -4.77 16.30
CA GLU A 178 -16.37 -5.60 15.78
C GLU A 178 -16.18 -7.08 16.14
N TYR A 179 -14.98 -7.62 15.97
CA TYR A 179 -14.69 -9.04 16.20
C TYR A 179 -14.85 -9.42 17.66
N LEU A 180 -14.31 -8.61 18.58
CA LEU A 180 -14.44 -8.82 20.03
C LEU A 180 -15.88 -8.66 20.49
N THR A 181 -16.63 -7.70 19.94
CA THR A 181 -18.07 -7.52 20.20
C THR A 181 -18.87 -8.75 19.77
N ARG A 182 -18.63 -9.28 18.57
CA ARG A 182 -19.33 -10.49 18.09
C ARG A 182 -18.99 -11.74 18.88
N ARG A 183 -17.80 -11.80 19.49
CA ARG A 183 -17.39 -12.87 20.41
C ARG A 183 -17.92 -12.70 21.83
N GLY A 184 -18.53 -11.56 22.17
CA GLY A 184 -19.01 -11.26 23.52
C GLY A 184 -17.90 -11.03 24.54
N ILE A 185 -16.72 -10.60 24.10
CA ILE A 185 -15.54 -10.36 24.94
C ILE A 185 -15.06 -8.90 24.90
N ARG A 186 -15.79 -8.01 24.20
CA ARG A 186 -15.40 -6.60 24.06
C ARG A 186 -15.28 -5.87 25.39
N ASP A 187 -16.21 -6.12 26.31
CA ASP A 187 -16.25 -5.44 27.60
C ASP A 187 -15.10 -5.81 28.55
N ARG A 188 -14.42 -6.94 28.28
CA ARG A 188 -13.22 -7.37 29.00
C ARG A 188 -11.95 -7.21 28.19
N SER A 189 -12.01 -6.45 27.10
CA SER A 189 -10.89 -6.19 26.22
C SER A 189 -10.67 -4.69 26.08
N ARG A 190 -9.43 -4.23 26.20
CA ARG A 190 -9.02 -2.87 25.88
C ARG A 190 -8.29 -2.88 24.54
N VAL A 191 -8.75 -2.08 23.58
CA VAL A 191 -8.08 -1.91 22.29
C VAL A 191 -7.40 -0.56 22.28
N THR A 192 -6.08 -0.53 22.00
CA THR A 192 -5.28 0.69 21.97
C THR A 192 -4.44 0.73 20.71
N VAL A 193 -4.48 1.84 19.99
CA VAL A 193 -3.56 2.16 18.87
C VAL A 193 -2.39 2.96 19.43
N VAL A 194 -1.18 2.48 19.23
CA VAL A 194 0.08 3.17 19.56
C VAL A 194 0.72 3.62 18.25
N THR A 195 1.15 4.87 18.16
CA THR A 195 1.64 5.42 16.88
C THR A 195 2.70 6.49 17.10
N PRO A 196 3.74 6.57 16.24
CA PRO A 196 4.72 7.65 16.26
C PRO A 196 4.14 9.00 15.80
N LEU A 197 2.96 8.97 15.14
CA LEU A 197 2.29 10.19 14.67
C LEU A 197 1.74 11.00 15.84
N SER A 198 1.49 12.29 15.62
CA SER A 198 0.87 13.20 16.59
C SER A 198 -0.64 12.96 16.79
N GLY A 199 -1.24 12.06 16.03
CA GLY A 199 -2.66 11.66 16.09
C GLY A 199 -2.91 10.39 15.29
N ALA A 200 -4.17 10.09 15.02
CA ALA A 200 -4.57 8.89 14.29
C ALA A 200 -4.08 8.87 12.82
N PHE A 201 -3.91 10.06 12.21
CA PHE A 201 -3.51 10.16 10.81
C PHE A 201 -2.68 11.42 10.52
N THR A 202 -1.97 11.43 9.39
CA THR A 202 -1.03 12.50 9.00
C THR A 202 -1.70 13.75 8.43
N LYS A 203 -2.93 13.65 7.92
CA LYS A 203 -3.67 14.76 7.30
C LYS A 203 -4.70 15.29 8.28
N PRO A 204 -4.64 16.58 8.70
CA PRO A 204 -5.43 17.12 9.80
C PRO A 204 -6.94 16.84 9.71
N VAL A 205 -7.60 17.17 8.59
CA VAL A 205 -9.05 16.95 8.43
C VAL A 205 -9.42 15.47 8.60
N CYS A 206 -8.62 14.57 8.04
CA CYS A 206 -8.84 13.12 8.17
C CYS A 206 -8.49 12.61 9.57
N ASN A 207 -7.47 13.20 10.20
CA ASN A 207 -7.08 12.88 11.57
C ASN A 207 -8.24 13.10 12.55
N ASP A 208 -8.92 14.25 12.46
CA ASP A 208 -10.02 14.59 13.37
C ASP A 208 -11.17 13.59 13.22
N VAL A 209 -11.59 13.33 11.97
CA VAL A 209 -12.66 12.35 11.71
C VAL A 209 -12.30 10.95 12.21
N LEU A 210 -11.07 10.49 11.97
CA LEU A 210 -10.66 9.15 12.41
C LEU A 210 -10.46 9.07 13.92
N SER A 211 -9.98 10.14 14.57
CA SER A 211 -9.81 10.20 16.02
C SER A 211 -11.17 10.14 16.73
N ASP A 212 -12.17 10.90 16.24
CA ASP A 212 -13.54 10.85 16.75
C ASP A 212 -14.13 9.44 16.60
N MET A 213 -13.97 8.83 15.44
CA MET A 213 -14.46 7.47 15.19
C MET A 213 -13.83 6.43 16.12
N LEU A 214 -12.54 6.52 16.42
CA LEU A 214 -11.86 5.63 17.36
C LEU A 214 -12.40 5.86 18.79
N THR A 215 -12.55 7.11 19.19
CA THR A 215 -13.10 7.50 20.49
C THR A 215 -14.53 6.97 20.69
N ASP A 216 -15.39 7.15 19.69
CA ASP A 216 -16.79 6.66 19.71
C ASP A 216 -16.88 5.13 19.86
N LYS A 217 -15.86 4.40 19.37
CA LYS A 217 -15.75 2.94 19.51
C LYS A 217 -15.04 2.50 20.80
N GLY A 218 -14.64 3.45 21.66
CA GLY A 218 -13.89 3.14 22.87
C GLY A 218 -12.51 2.54 22.59
N ILE A 219 -11.88 2.93 21.47
CA ILE A 219 -10.51 2.56 21.09
C ILE A 219 -9.57 3.67 21.53
N GLY A 220 -8.60 3.34 22.38
CA GLY A 220 -7.58 4.29 22.83
C GLY A 220 -6.60 4.63 21.72
N VAL A 221 -6.07 5.87 21.71
CA VAL A 221 -4.95 6.27 20.85
C VAL A 221 -3.84 6.83 21.71
N MET A 222 -2.62 6.32 21.55
CA MET A 222 -1.41 6.83 22.18
C MET A 222 -0.48 7.41 21.08
N PRO A 223 -0.55 8.73 20.84
CA PRO A 223 0.27 9.38 19.84
C PRO A 223 1.69 9.68 20.34
N ASN A 224 2.59 10.08 19.44
CA ASN A 224 3.99 10.43 19.72
C ASN A 224 4.73 9.32 20.48
N ALA A 225 4.45 8.06 20.13
CA ALA A 225 4.95 6.88 20.79
C ALA A 225 5.60 5.92 19.78
N PRO A 226 6.79 6.25 19.25
CA PRO A 226 7.55 5.33 18.42
C PRO A 226 7.98 4.11 19.24
N LEU A 227 8.09 2.96 18.62
CA LEU A 227 8.49 1.72 19.27
C LEU A 227 10.01 1.64 19.40
N ALA A 228 10.53 1.36 20.60
CA ALA A 228 11.95 1.11 20.85
C ALA A 228 12.24 -0.39 21.04
N SER A 229 11.44 -1.07 21.86
CA SER A 229 11.63 -2.49 22.14
C SER A 229 10.35 -3.21 22.50
N VAL A 230 10.38 -4.55 22.39
CA VAL A 230 9.27 -5.44 22.72
C VAL A 230 9.74 -6.48 23.74
N SER A 231 9.05 -6.57 24.88
CA SER A 231 9.20 -7.64 25.86
C SER A 231 8.09 -8.70 25.72
N ASP A 232 8.02 -9.66 26.61
CA ASP A 232 6.91 -10.66 26.62
C ASP A 232 5.58 -10.09 27.08
N THR A 233 5.57 -8.93 27.71
CA THR A 233 4.40 -8.36 28.39
C THR A 233 4.10 -6.92 28.04
N ASP A 234 5.05 -6.21 27.45
CA ASP A 234 4.92 -4.79 27.15
C ASP A 234 5.77 -4.36 25.95
N ILE A 235 5.41 -3.23 25.36
CA ILE A 235 6.24 -2.48 24.43
C ILE A 235 6.80 -1.24 25.13
N ALA A 236 8.01 -0.82 24.79
CA ALA A 236 8.65 0.36 25.34
C ALA A 236 8.93 1.40 24.25
N CYS A 237 8.72 2.68 24.60
CA CYS A 237 9.08 3.84 23.80
C CYS A 237 10.45 4.38 24.20
N PRO A 238 11.16 5.15 23.34
CA PRO A 238 12.46 5.74 23.66
C PRO A 238 12.45 6.70 24.87
N ASP A 239 11.28 7.30 25.19
CA ASP A 239 11.10 8.18 26.36
C ASP A 239 10.87 7.42 27.67
N GLY A 240 10.94 6.09 27.66
CA GLY A 240 10.78 5.21 28.81
C GLY A 240 9.35 4.85 29.17
N LYS A 241 8.35 5.34 28.42
CA LYS A 241 6.96 4.88 28.57
C LYS A 241 6.83 3.43 28.11
N THR A 242 6.01 2.66 28.82
CA THR A 242 5.67 1.28 28.47
C THR A 242 4.18 1.10 28.30
N VAL A 243 3.79 0.20 27.40
CA VAL A 243 2.39 -0.18 27.16
C VAL A 243 2.25 -1.69 27.31
N PRO A 244 1.53 -2.18 28.32
CA PRO A 244 1.32 -3.61 28.51
C PRO A 244 0.40 -4.16 27.42
N TYR A 245 0.59 -5.44 27.07
CA TYR A 245 -0.27 -6.15 26.14
C TYR A 245 -0.45 -7.63 26.50
N ASP A 246 -1.61 -8.17 26.15
CA ASP A 246 -1.92 -9.60 26.11
C ASP A 246 -1.85 -10.12 24.66
N LEU A 247 -2.16 -9.25 23.70
CA LEU A 247 -1.96 -9.50 22.26
C LEU A 247 -1.39 -8.25 21.59
N LEU A 248 -0.20 -8.36 21.05
CA LEU A 248 0.44 -7.30 20.28
C LEU A 248 0.27 -7.53 18.77
N VAL A 249 -0.26 -6.53 18.08
CA VAL A 249 -0.29 -6.46 16.61
C VAL A 249 0.54 -5.26 16.19
N THR A 250 1.79 -5.49 15.80
CA THR A 250 2.71 -4.42 15.44
C THR A 250 2.98 -4.38 13.94
N ILE A 251 3.12 -3.18 13.42
CA ILE A 251 3.55 -2.91 12.06
C ILE A 251 5.00 -2.42 12.12
N PRO A 252 5.98 -3.30 11.81
CA PRO A 252 7.40 -2.92 11.80
C PRO A 252 7.68 -1.81 10.79
N PRO A 253 8.82 -1.10 10.90
CA PRO A 253 9.26 -0.16 9.89
C PRO A 253 9.26 -0.79 8.49
N HIS A 254 8.97 0.01 7.49
CA HIS A 254 9.04 -0.42 6.10
C HIS A 254 10.22 0.26 5.41
N GLU A 255 10.95 -0.52 4.66
CA GLU A 255 12.10 -0.07 3.88
C GLU A 255 11.94 -0.43 2.42
N GLY A 256 12.61 0.34 1.58
CA GLY A 256 12.76 0.00 0.17
C GLY A 256 13.65 -1.24 -0.02
N PRO A 257 13.65 -1.81 -1.23
CA PRO A 257 14.54 -2.92 -1.56
C PRO A 257 16.00 -2.48 -1.53
N GLU A 258 16.86 -3.19 -0.80
CA GLU A 258 18.29 -2.93 -0.66
C GLU A 258 19.01 -2.76 -2.02
N VAL A 259 18.61 -3.54 -3.01
CA VAL A 259 19.18 -3.47 -4.37
C VAL A 259 18.99 -2.10 -5.03
N ILE A 260 18.03 -1.29 -4.62
CA ILE A 260 17.83 0.09 -5.11
C ILE A 260 18.86 1.02 -4.44
N GLU A 261 19.10 0.84 -3.14
CA GLU A 261 20.12 1.60 -2.39
C GLU A 261 21.52 1.28 -2.90
N GLU A 262 21.85 -0.01 -3.05
CA GLU A 262 23.14 -0.49 -3.58
C GLU A 262 23.43 0.01 -5.00
N ALA A 263 22.38 0.24 -5.81
CA ALA A 263 22.50 0.82 -7.16
C ALA A 263 22.74 2.34 -7.16
N GLY A 264 22.76 3.00 -5.98
CA GLY A 264 22.87 4.44 -5.85
C GLY A 264 21.60 5.21 -6.27
N LEU A 265 20.45 4.54 -6.26
CA LEU A 265 19.16 5.09 -6.66
C LEU A 265 18.23 5.34 -5.45
N GLY A 266 18.66 5.00 -4.24
CA GLY A 266 17.89 5.06 -3.01
C GLY A 266 18.00 6.40 -2.27
N ASP A 267 17.18 6.55 -1.22
CA ASP A 267 17.07 7.74 -0.36
C ASP A 267 17.65 7.52 1.06
N GLY A 268 18.41 6.44 1.27
CA GLY A 268 18.96 6.04 2.56
C GLY A 268 18.08 5.06 3.34
N LEU A 269 16.79 4.97 3.01
CA LEU A 269 15.87 3.92 3.50
C LEU A 269 15.56 2.89 2.41
N GLY A 270 16.32 2.89 1.31
CA GLY A 270 16.14 1.99 0.17
C GLY A 270 14.97 2.35 -0.75
N PHE A 271 14.18 3.37 -0.47
CA PHE A 271 13.15 3.85 -1.40
C PHE A 271 13.81 4.61 -2.54
N GLY A 272 13.46 4.25 -3.76
CA GLY A 272 14.03 4.88 -4.95
C GLY A 272 13.65 6.35 -5.05
N VAL A 273 14.67 7.21 -5.20
CA VAL A 273 14.48 8.65 -5.40
C VAL A 273 13.71 8.89 -6.67
N THR A 274 12.57 9.55 -6.56
CA THR A 274 11.59 9.65 -7.63
C THR A 274 11.10 11.09 -7.79
N ASP A 275 11.17 11.63 -9.00
CA ASP A 275 10.49 12.88 -9.30
C ASP A 275 8.98 12.68 -9.19
N ARG A 276 8.36 13.44 -8.28
CA ARG A 276 6.96 13.23 -7.88
C ARG A 276 5.93 13.52 -8.99
N HIS A 277 6.33 14.22 -10.05
CA HIS A 277 5.42 14.62 -11.13
C HIS A 277 5.59 13.80 -12.41
N THR A 278 6.80 13.33 -12.70
CA THR A 278 7.11 12.50 -13.88
C THR A 278 7.24 11.03 -13.57
N LEU A 279 7.49 10.67 -12.29
CA LEU A 279 7.84 9.35 -11.78
C LEU A 279 9.14 8.78 -12.36
N LYS A 280 10.05 9.66 -12.81
CA LYS A 280 11.41 9.31 -13.23
C LYS A 280 12.36 9.30 -12.06
N CYS A 281 13.42 8.50 -12.20
CA CYS A 281 14.59 8.59 -11.34
C CYS A 281 15.45 9.79 -11.77
N PRO A 282 15.69 10.79 -10.90
CA PRO A 282 16.56 11.92 -11.27
C PRO A 282 18.06 11.57 -11.29
N GLN A 283 18.45 10.43 -10.67
CA GLN A 283 19.83 9.98 -10.56
C GLN A 283 20.31 9.16 -11.77
N ALA A 284 19.38 8.66 -12.59
CA ALA A 284 19.70 7.85 -13.76
C ALA A 284 18.69 8.03 -14.89
N GLU A 285 19.20 8.08 -16.13
CA GLU A 285 18.35 8.20 -17.30
C GLU A 285 17.55 6.91 -17.57
N ARG A 286 16.35 7.07 -18.18
CA ARG A 286 15.52 5.96 -18.66
C ARG A 286 15.08 4.98 -17.57
N ILE A 287 15.05 5.45 -16.32
CA ILE A 287 14.54 4.70 -15.18
C ILE A 287 13.28 5.39 -14.63
N PHE A 288 12.21 4.63 -14.50
CA PHE A 288 10.96 5.03 -13.89
C PHE A 288 10.69 4.19 -12.62
N LEU A 289 9.93 4.74 -11.71
CA LEU A 289 9.56 4.03 -10.48
C LEU A 289 8.03 4.03 -10.29
N VAL A 290 7.52 2.93 -9.72
CA VAL A 290 6.08 2.76 -9.48
C VAL A 290 5.80 1.95 -8.22
N GLY A 291 4.81 2.37 -7.44
CA GLY A 291 4.34 1.67 -6.25
C GLY A 291 5.19 1.93 -5.01
N ASP A 292 5.20 0.96 -4.10
CA ASP A 292 5.68 1.14 -2.73
C ASP A 292 7.20 1.36 -2.63
N ASN A 293 7.97 1.07 -3.67
CA ASN A 293 9.41 1.34 -3.69
C ASN A 293 9.79 2.81 -3.99
N THR A 294 8.83 3.68 -4.26
CA THR A 294 9.09 5.11 -4.50
C THR A 294 9.16 5.88 -3.17
N ASN A 295 9.93 6.98 -3.13
CA ASN A 295 9.94 7.92 -2.00
C ASN A 295 8.96 9.10 -2.17
N VAL A 296 8.05 9.04 -3.16
CA VAL A 296 7.04 10.10 -3.34
C VAL A 296 6.10 10.22 -2.13
N PRO A 297 5.66 11.43 -1.76
CA PRO A 297 4.85 11.68 -0.56
C PRO A 297 3.37 11.30 -0.76
N THR A 298 3.12 10.04 -1.13
CA THR A 298 1.78 9.45 -1.27
C THR A 298 1.61 8.26 -0.32
N SER A 299 0.38 7.82 -0.12
CA SER A 299 0.15 6.52 0.52
C SER A 299 0.71 5.40 -0.34
N LYS A 300 1.41 4.45 0.27
CA LYS A 300 1.82 3.21 -0.39
C LYS A 300 0.62 2.27 -0.47
N ALA A 301 -0.14 2.37 -1.57
CA ALA A 301 -1.42 1.68 -1.75
C ALA A 301 -1.61 1.17 -3.18
N GLY A 302 -2.44 0.13 -3.35
CA GLY A 302 -2.68 -0.48 -4.66
C GLY A 302 -3.35 0.46 -5.68
N SER A 303 -4.21 1.38 -5.24
CA SER A 303 -4.80 2.43 -6.09
C SER A 303 -3.74 3.41 -6.57
N VAL A 304 -2.83 3.84 -5.68
CA VAL A 304 -1.71 4.73 -6.02
C VAL A 304 -0.79 4.07 -7.03
N ALA A 305 -0.42 2.81 -6.82
CA ALA A 305 0.39 2.06 -7.78
C ALA A 305 -0.26 1.97 -9.18
N HIS A 306 -1.61 1.89 -9.24
CA HIS A 306 -2.33 1.91 -10.51
C HIS A 306 -2.26 3.28 -11.19
N PHE A 307 -2.51 4.37 -10.46
CA PHE A 307 -2.41 5.73 -11.00
C PHE A 307 -0.98 6.06 -11.45
N GLN A 308 0.01 5.66 -10.67
CA GLN A 308 1.42 5.79 -11.04
C GLN A 308 1.76 4.98 -12.30
N ALA A 309 1.21 3.77 -12.46
CA ALA A 309 1.40 2.96 -13.66
C ALA A 309 0.87 3.66 -14.92
N GLU A 310 -0.26 4.38 -14.84
CA GLU A 310 -0.79 5.18 -15.95
C GLU A 310 0.19 6.31 -16.34
N VAL A 311 0.75 7.02 -15.37
CA VAL A 311 1.73 8.08 -15.59
C VAL A 311 3.04 7.53 -16.16
N VAL A 312 3.57 6.45 -15.56
CA VAL A 312 4.82 5.82 -16.02
C VAL A 312 4.67 5.34 -17.45
N VAL A 313 3.58 4.66 -17.80
CA VAL A 313 3.36 4.18 -19.17
C VAL A 313 3.21 5.34 -20.17
N HIS A 314 2.50 6.41 -19.79
CA HIS A 314 2.41 7.61 -20.62
C HIS A 314 3.79 8.20 -20.90
N ASN A 315 4.58 8.43 -19.85
CA ASN A 315 5.90 9.06 -19.95
C ASN A 315 6.95 8.17 -20.64
N LEU A 316 6.93 6.87 -20.37
CA LEU A 316 7.81 5.92 -21.03
C LEU A 316 7.57 5.89 -22.56
N LEU A 317 6.31 5.86 -22.99
CA LEU A 317 5.98 5.87 -24.42
C LEU A 317 6.36 7.21 -25.10
N ARG A 318 6.29 8.34 -24.38
CA ARG A 318 6.80 9.63 -24.89
C ARG A 318 8.31 9.58 -25.08
N GLU A 319 9.05 9.09 -24.09
CA GLU A 319 10.52 8.97 -24.22
C GLU A 319 10.94 7.98 -25.33
N VAL A 320 10.21 6.88 -25.51
CA VAL A 320 10.45 5.96 -26.64
C VAL A 320 10.22 6.66 -27.99
N ALA A 321 9.29 7.62 -28.04
CA ALA A 321 9.05 8.46 -29.23
C ALA A 321 10.04 9.65 -29.37
N GLY A 322 10.97 9.82 -28.42
CA GLY A 322 11.93 10.93 -28.41
C GLY A 322 11.38 12.24 -27.84
N GLU A 323 10.28 12.17 -27.10
CA GLU A 323 9.66 13.32 -26.42
C GLU A 323 10.06 13.33 -24.93
N GLU A 324 9.97 14.49 -24.28
CA GLU A 324 10.20 14.61 -22.84
C GLU A 324 9.02 14.05 -22.04
N ALA A 325 9.28 13.59 -20.79
CA ALA A 325 8.26 13.16 -19.88
C ALA A 325 7.37 14.33 -19.40
N ASP A 326 6.06 14.14 -19.34
CA ASP A 326 5.09 15.12 -18.83
C ASP A 326 5.00 15.06 -17.30
N PRO A 327 5.02 16.20 -16.59
CA PRO A 327 4.85 16.25 -15.14
C PRO A 327 3.36 16.17 -14.73
N ILE A 328 2.71 15.05 -15.04
CA ILE A 328 1.25 14.89 -14.88
C ILE A 328 0.81 14.19 -13.59
N ALA A 329 1.73 13.56 -12.83
CA ALA A 329 1.37 12.97 -11.55
C ALA A 329 1.10 14.05 -10.51
N ASP A 330 -0.03 13.94 -9.83
CA ASP A 330 -0.46 14.87 -8.75
C ASP A 330 -0.52 14.20 -7.38
N GLY A 331 -0.11 12.92 -7.28
CA GLY A 331 -0.14 12.16 -6.04
C GLY A 331 -1.54 11.65 -5.66
N HIS A 332 -2.45 11.53 -6.63
CA HIS A 332 -3.80 11.03 -6.39
C HIS A 332 -3.79 9.74 -5.56
N THR A 333 -4.49 9.79 -4.45
CA THR A 333 -4.63 8.70 -3.48
C THR A 333 -6.10 8.52 -3.16
N ASN A 334 -6.60 7.30 -3.35
CA ASN A 334 -7.97 6.92 -3.06
C ASN A 334 -7.97 5.63 -2.25
N CYS A 335 -8.50 5.66 -1.01
CA CYS A 335 -8.49 4.53 -0.10
C CYS A 335 -9.81 4.38 0.65
N PHE A 336 -10.31 3.15 0.72
CA PHE A 336 -11.37 2.78 1.65
C PHE A 336 -10.76 2.40 3.01
N ILE A 337 -11.33 2.91 4.07
CA ILE A 337 -10.99 2.63 5.47
C ILE A 337 -12.15 1.85 6.07
N GLU A 338 -11.97 0.55 6.31
CA GLU A 338 -12.99 -0.29 6.95
C GLU A 338 -13.15 0.11 8.42
N SER A 339 -14.38 0.40 8.84
CA SER A 339 -14.67 0.87 10.20
C SER A 339 -15.43 -0.14 11.06
N GLY A 340 -15.55 -1.37 10.57
CA GLY A 340 -16.30 -2.43 11.26
C GLY A 340 -17.81 -2.31 11.06
N PHE A 341 -18.55 -3.31 11.52
CA PHE A 341 -20.01 -3.38 11.50
C PHE A 341 -20.65 -3.13 10.13
N GLY A 342 -19.95 -3.52 9.07
CA GLY A 342 -20.39 -3.35 7.68
C GLY A 342 -20.40 -1.90 7.21
N LYS A 343 -19.47 -1.10 7.70
CA LYS A 343 -19.28 0.29 7.29
C LYS A 343 -17.82 0.58 6.94
N ALA A 344 -17.61 1.61 6.12
CA ALA A 344 -16.29 2.10 5.75
C ALA A 344 -16.32 3.61 5.47
N VAL A 345 -15.16 4.23 5.54
CA VAL A 345 -14.91 5.59 5.07
C VAL A 345 -14.17 5.52 3.74
N LEU A 346 -14.42 6.45 2.83
CA LEU A 346 -13.62 6.65 1.63
C LEU A 346 -12.85 7.96 1.74
N VAL A 347 -11.54 7.92 1.57
CA VAL A 347 -10.67 9.09 1.47
C VAL A 347 -10.16 9.25 0.04
N ASP A 348 -10.08 10.50 -0.42
CA ASP A 348 -9.63 10.85 -1.77
C ASP A 348 -8.91 12.21 -1.72
N PHE A 349 -7.60 12.21 -2.02
CA PHE A 349 -6.71 13.34 -1.86
C PHE A 349 -5.50 13.26 -2.81
N ASN A 350 -4.74 14.36 -2.90
CA ASN A 350 -3.50 14.42 -3.66
C ASN A 350 -2.43 15.24 -2.93
N TYR A 351 -1.37 15.68 -3.65
CA TYR A 351 -0.30 16.50 -3.05
C TYR A 351 -0.81 17.82 -2.48
N GLU A 352 -1.79 18.44 -3.16
CA GLU A 352 -2.25 19.81 -2.88
C GLU A 352 -3.51 19.83 -2.01
N THR A 353 -4.38 18.83 -2.15
CA THR A 353 -5.69 18.81 -1.51
C THR A 353 -5.77 17.69 -0.49
N GLN A 354 -6.05 18.02 0.77
CA GLN A 354 -6.30 17.05 1.84
C GLN A 354 -7.60 16.28 1.61
N PRO A 355 -7.80 15.11 2.28
CA PRO A 355 -9.09 14.44 2.30
C PRO A 355 -10.16 15.39 2.89
N VAL A 356 -11.23 15.62 2.15
CA VAL A 356 -12.37 16.43 2.61
C VAL A 356 -13.69 15.71 2.31
N PRO A 357 -14.79 16.06 3.00
CA PRO A 357 -16.12 15.53 2.71
C PRO A 357 -16.54 15.76 1.26
N GLY A 358 -17.52 14.99 0.78
CA GLY A 358 -18.05 15.14 -0.56
C GLY A 358 -18.68 13.87 -1.11
N SER A 359 -18.86 13.82 -2.43
CA SER A 359 -19.41 12.68 -3.17
C SER A 359 -18.44 12.17 -4.24
N PHE A 360 -18.41 10.84 -4.46
CA PHE A 360 -17.47 10.18 -5.36
C PHE A 360 -18.13 8.99 -6.09
N PRO A 361 -17.75 8.67 -7.33
CA PRO A 361 -16.88 9.45 -8.20
C PRO A 361 -17.63 10.59 -8.94
N LEU A 362 -18.96 10.63 -8.85
CA LEU A 362 -19.79 11.63 -9.54
C LEU A 362 -20.17 12.77 -8.59
N PRO A 363 -19.84 14.03 -8.92
CA PRO A 363 -20.14 15.19 -8.09
C PRO A 363 -21.63 15.31 -7.75
N GLY A 364 -21.97 15.45 -6.46
CA GLY A 364 -23.34 15.61 -5.98
C GLY A 364 -24.25 14.39 -6.08
N ILE A 365 -23.80 13.32 -6.76
CA ILE A 365 -24.59 12.09 -7.01
C ILE A 365 -24.02 10.91 -6.20
N GLY A 366 -22.71 10.79 -6.10
CA GLY A 366 -22.06 9.66 -5.47
C GLY A 366 -21.88 8.45 -6.40
N PRO A 367 -22.18 7.21 -6.01
CA PRO A 367 -22.90 6.78 -4.79
C PRO A 367 -22.06 6.73 -3.50
N LEU A 368 -20.74 6.93 -3.58
CA LEU A 368 -19.85 6.88 -2.43
C LEU A 368 -19.74 8.25 -1.77
N SER A 369 -19.61 8.26 -0.45
CA SER A 369 -19.41 9.50 0.34
C SER A 369 -17.94 9.60 0.75
N LEU A 370 -17.32 10.76 0.50
CA LEU A 370 -15.97 11.05 0.95
C LEU A 370 -15.97 11.43 2.43
N LEU A 371 -14.96 10.95 3.16
CA LEU A 371 -14.67 11.25 4.57
C LEU A 371 -15.90 11.07 5.49
N LYS A 372 -16.76 10.14 5.14
CA LYS A 372 -17.98 9.80 5.89
C LYS A 372 -18.17 8.29 5.96
N GLU A 373 -18.46 7.80 7.17
CA GLU A 373 -18.76 6.39 7.39
C GLU A 373 -20.10 6.00 6.73
N SER A 374 -20.08 4.97 5.87
CA SER A 374 -21.30 4.48 5.24
C SER A 374 -21.24 2.99 4.88
N ARG A 375 -22.41 2.35 4.77
CA ARG A 375 -22.52 0.97 4.25
C ARG A 375 -22.22 0.88 2.76
N VAL A 376 -22.49 1.92 2.00
CA VAL A 376 -22.19 1.95 0.56
C VAL A 376 -20.69 1.96 0.33
N ASN A 377 -19.93 2.70 1.14
CA ASN A 377 -18.47 2.67 1.10
C ASN A 377 -17.92 1.27 1.45
N HIS A 378 -18.52 0.57 2.41
CA HIS A 378 -18.15 -0.81 2.72
C HIS A 378 -18.37 -1.74 1.53
N LEU A 379 -19.50 -1.63 0.84
CA LEU A 379 -19.74 -2.38 -0.40
C LEU A 379 -18.72 -2.02 -1.48
N GLY A 380 -18.32 -0.74 -1.57
CA GLY A 380 -17.23 -0.28 -2.43
C GLY A 380 -15.89 -0.94 -2.07
N LYS A 381 -15.54 -1.02 -0.78
CA LYS A 381 -14.35 -1.74 -0.29
C LYS A 381 -14.37 -3.21 -0.70
N LEU A 382 -15.48 -3.91 -0.54
CA LEU A 382 -15.60 -5.31 -0.95
C LEU A 382 -15.51 -5.48 -2.47
N ALA A 383 -16.16 -4.59 -3.23
CA ALA A 383 -16.11 -4.59 -4.69
C ALA A 383 -14.70 -4.31 -5.23
N PHE A 384 -13.86 -3.57 -4.47
CA PHE A 384 -12.49 -3.24 -4.86
C PHE A 384 -11.64 -4.49 -5.15
N LYS A 385 -11.88 -5.62 -4.48
CA LYS A 385 -11.24 -6.90 -4.82
C LYS A 385 -11.50 -7.30 -6.27
N SER A 386 -12.73 -7.13 -6.76
CA SER A 386 -13.08 -7.40 -8.16
C SER A 386 -12.43 -6.37 -9.10
N VAL A 387 -12.47 -5.09 -8.74
CA VAL A 387 -11.80 -4.02 -9.50
C VAL A 387 -10.31 -4.29 -9.61
N TYR A 388 -9.67 -4.71 -8.54
CA TYR A 388 -8.24 -5.06 -8.52
C TYR A 388 -7.91 -6.15 -9.54
N TRP A 389 -8.63 -7.27 -9.52
CA TRP A 389 -8.36 -8.41 -10.41
C TRP A 389 -8.72 -8.16 -11.87
N HIS A 390 -9.76 -7.37 -12.14
CA HIS A 390 -10.31 -7.23 -13.50
C HIS A 390 -9.98 -5.91 -14.19
N PHE A 391 -9.55 -4.88 -13.42
CA PHE A 391 -9.20 -3.57 -13.97
C PHE A 391 -7.75 -3.20 -13.67
N ILE A 392 -7.33 -3.19 -12.41
CA ILE A 392 -6.00 -2.72 -12.01
C ILE A 392 -4.90 -3.59 -12.61
N LEU A 393 -4.86 -4.87 -12.26
CA LEU A 393 -3.79 -5.76 -12.74
C LEU A 393 -3.79 -5.93 -14.26
N PRO A 394 -4.95 -6.06 -14.95
CA PRO A 394 -4.93 -6.09 -16.40
C PRO A 394 -4.60 -4.74 -17.05
N GLY A 395 -4.32 -3.66 -16.31
CA GLY A 395 -4.08 -2.33 -16.86
C GLY A 395 -5.27 -1.80 -17.66
N ARG A 396 -6.47 -1.83 -17.06
CA ARG A 396 -7.69 -1.26 -17.65
C ARG A 396 -8.08 -0.01 -16.87
N SER A 397 -8.56 1.01 -17.55
CA SER A 397 -9.10 2.20 -16.89
C SER A 397 -10.31 1.86 -16.02
N ILE A 398 -10.35 2.43 -14.83
CA ILE A 398 -11.51 2.32 -13.93
C ILE A 398 -12.51 3.40 -14.34
N PRO A 399 -13.78 3.07 -14.62
CA PRO A 399 -14.76 4.07 -15.04
C PRO A 399 -14.88 5.23 -14.02
N PHE A 400 -14.82 6.46 -14.49
CA PHE A 400 -14.94 7.70 -13.72
C PHE A 400 -13.82 7.94 -12.68
N VAL A 401 -12.78 7.11 -12.67
CA VAL A 401 -11.61 7.26 -11.78
C VAL A 401 -10.35 7.45 -12.63
N HIS A 402 -9.61 8.53 -12.40
CA HIS A 402 -8.47 8.95 -13.21
C HIS A 402 -7.21 9.05 -12.35
N SER A 403 -6.04 8.99 -13.00
CA SER A 403 -4.73 9.16 -12.34
C SER A 403 -4.51 10.57 -11.77
N ARG A 404 -5.25 11.56 -12.24
CA ARG A 404 -5.33 12.89 -11.61
C ARG A 404 -6.61 13.03 -10.82
N MET A 405 -6.50 13.55 -9.60
CA MET A 405 -7.63 13.78 -8.72
C MET A 405 -8.52 14.92 -9.24
N SER A 406 -9.84 14.71 -9.20
CA SER A 406 -10.82 15.77 -9.40
C SER A 406 -11.23 16.38 -8.07
N THR A 407 -11.31 17.70 -8.00
CA THR A 407 -11.88 18.42 -6.85
C THR A 407 -13.40 18.59 -6.95
N ALA A 408 -14.00 18.23 -8.09
CA ALA A 408 -15.44 18.32 -8.29
C ALA A 408 -16.19 17.40 -7.30
N GLY A 409 -17.20 17.93 -6.64
CA GLY A 409 -17.98 17.21 -5.62
C GLY A 409 -17.37 17.17 -4.23
N LYS A 410 -16.20 17.83 -4.01
CA LYS A 410 -15.54 17.97 -2.71
C LYS A 410 -15.92 19.28 -2.03
N GLU A 411 -16.05 19.24 -0.71
CA GLU A 411 -16.38 20.41 0.15
C GLU A 411 -15.09 21.13 0.57
N LEU A 412 -14.47 21.87 -0.36
CA LEU A 412 -13.17 22.52 -0.15
C LEU A 412 -13.20 23.61 0.93
N SER A 413 -14.36 24.20 1.25
CA SER A 413 -14.50 25.20 2.33
C SER A 413 -14.09 24.69 3.72
N VAL A 414 -14.10 23.37 3.93
CA VAL A 414 -13.60 22.75 5.16
C VAL A 414 -12.11 23.06 5.38
N LEU A 415 -11.33 23.24 4.33
CA LEU A 415 -9.89 23.52 4.41
C LEU A 415 -9.59 24.90 5.00
N GLU A 416 -10.52 25.87 4.92
CA GLU A 416 -10.37 27.21 5.50
C GLU A 416 -10.21 27.18 7.03
N GLN A 417 -10.65 26.10 7.68
CA GLN A 417 -10.54 25.91 9.14
C GLN A 417 -9.15 25.38 9.57
N PHE A 418 -8.35 24.92 8.61
CA PHE A 418 -7.04 24.29 8.84
C PHE A 418 -5.87 25.05 8.18
N GLY A 419 -6.14 26.23 7.62
CA GLY A 419 -5.18 27.11 6.95
C GLY A 419 -4.53 28.15 7.83
#